data_57cf144a311380b28ffe312bda9b7423
#
_entry.id   57cf144a311380b28ffe312bda9b7423
#
_cell.length_a   1.000
_cell.length_b   1.000
_cell.length_c   1.000
_cell.angle_alpha   90.00
_cell.angle_beta   90.00
_cell.angle_gamma   90.00
#
_symmetry.space_group_name_H-M   'P 1'
#
loop_
_entity.id
_entity.type
_entity.pdbx_description
1 polymer ?
#
loop_
_entity_poly.entity_id
_entity_poly.type
_entity_poly.pdbx_seq_one_letter_code
_entity_poly.pdbx_strand_id
1 'polypeptide(L)'
;MAAKEVKFGRTAREKMLRGVDILADAVKVTLGPKGRNVVIDKSFGAPRITKDGVSVAKEIELEDKFENMGAQMVREVASKTNDIAGDGTTTATVLAQAIVREGQKAVAAGMNPMDLKRGIDLAVAEVVKDLQAKAKKINTSEEVAQVGTISANGDTQVGRDIAEAMQKVGNEGVITVEEAKTAETELEVVEGMQFDRGYLSPYFVTNPEKMVADLEDAFILLHEKKVSNLQAMLPVLEAVVQTGKPLLIIAEDVEGEALATLVVNKLRGGLKIAAVKAPGFGDRRKAMLEDIAILTGGTVISEDLGIKLENVTLDMLGRAKKVSISKENTTIVDGAGQKADIEGRVAQIKAQIEETSSDYDREKLQERLAKLAGGVAVIRVGGATEVEVKERKDRIDDALNATRAAVQEGIVPGGGTALLRSSTKIAVKGANDDQEAGINIVRRALQALVRQIADNAGDEASIVVGKILEKNEDNFGYNAQTSEYGDMIAMGIVDPVKVVRTALQNAASVASLLITTEAMIAELPKKDAPAMPGGMGGMGGMDMM
;
A
#
# COMPACT_ATOMS: atom_id res chain seq x y z
N MET A 1 -7.81 34.25 11.16
CA MET A 1 -6.90 33.47 10.29
C MET A 1 -5.47 33.78 10.74
N ALA A 2 -4.60 32.78 10.86
CA ALA A 2 -3.18 33.00 11.14
C ALA A 2 -2.54 33.73 9.95
N ALA A 3 -1.59 34.65 10.24
CA ALA A 3 -0.82 35.32 9.20
C ALA A 3 0.02 34.29 8.42
N LYS A 4 0.23 34.53 7.12
CA LYS A 4 0.96 33.62 6.25
C LYS A 4 2.23 34.29 5.72
N GLU A 5 3.29 33.51 5.60
CA GLU A 5 4.51 33.85 4.91
C GLU A 5 4.46 33.35 3.48
N VAL A 6 4.89 34.18 2.53
CA VAL A 6 4.92 33.81 1.11
C VAL A 6 6.35 33.91 0.62
N LYS A 7 6.84 32.87 -0.05
CA LYS A 7 8.15 32.86 -0.73
C LYS A 7 7.96 32.67 -2.22
N PHE A 8 8.78 33.33 -3.01
CA PHE A 8 8.69 33.36 -4.46
C PHE A 8 10.01 32.95 -5.12
N GLY A 9 9.92 32.54 -6.37
CA GLY A 9 11.02 32.39 -7.29
C GLY A 9 12.13 31.50 -6.75
N ARG A 10 13.36 31.94 -6.83
CA ARG A 10 14.54 31.18 -6.43
C ARG A 10 14.47 30.70 -4.98
N THR A 11 14.07 31.55 -4.05
CA THR A 11 14.02 31.16 -2.63
C THR A 11 13.01 30.04 -2.36
N ALA A 12 11.85 30.11 -3.01
CA ALA A 12 10.85 29.04 -2.90
C ALA A 12 11.40 27.71 -3.46
N ARG A 13 12.02 27.75 -4.63
CA ARG A 13 12.58 26.57 -5.30
C ARG A 13 13.73 25.92 -4.51
N GLU A 14 14.65 26.73 -3.95
CA GLU A 14 15.77 26.25 -3.14
C GLU A 14 15.27 25.52 -1.88
N LYS A 15 14.30 26.08 -1.17
CA LYS A 15 13.71 25.49 0.02
C LYS A 15 13.00 24.17 -0.29
N MET A 16 12.20 24.18 -1.34
CA MET A 16 11.47 22.99 -1.81
C MET A 16 12.43 21.87 -2.19
N LEU A 17 13.47 22.18 -3.01
CA LEU A 17 14.48 21.20 -3.43
C LEU A 17 15.22 20.59 -2.23
N ARG A 18 15.56 21.42 -1.23
CA ARG A 18 16.22 20.93 -0.02
C ARG A 18 15.36 19.93 0.74
N GLY A 19 14.06 20.18 0.86
CA GLY A 19 13.13 19.24 1.47
C GLY A 19 13.03 17.92 0.70
N VAL A 20 12.94 17.99 -0.63
CA VAL A 20 13.00 16.83 -1.52
C VAL A 20 14.28 16.02 -1.28
N ASP A 21 15.43 16.70 -1.22
CA ASP A 21 16.72 16.05 -1.04
C ASP A 21 16.85 15.37 0.31
N ILE A 22 16.47 16.02 1.40
CA ILE A 22 16.54 15.44 2.75
C ILE A 22 15.73 14.14 2.82
N LEU A 23 14.50 14.15 2.33
CA LEU A 23 13.67 12.95 2.36
C LEU A 23 14.23 11.85 1.44
N ALA A 24 14.54 12.20 0.19
CA ALA A 24 15.01 11.22 -0.77
C ALA A 24 16.37 10.63 -0.39
N ASP A 25 17.28 11.42 0.19
CA ASP A 25 18.59 10.95 0.64
C ASP A 25 18.47 9.98 1.83
N ALA A 26 17.48 10.16 2.70
CA ALA A 26 17.18 9.20 3.77
C ALA A 26 16.58 7.89 3.26
N VAL A 27 15.72 7.96 2.22
CA VAL A 27 15.06 6.78 1.67
C VAL A 27 15.99 5.97 0.75
N LYS A 28 16.77 6.63 -0.13
CA LYS A 28 17.58 5.95 -1.16
C LYS A 28 18.69 5.04 -0.64
N VAL A 29 19.11 5.19 0.62
CA VAL A 29 20.11 4.32 1.25
C VAL A 29 19.63 2.87 1.39
N THR A 30 18.33 2.64 1.33
CA THR A 30 17.71 1.32 1.42
C THR A 30 17.68 0.56 0.08
N LEU A 31 17.97 1.23 -1.04
CA LEU A 31 17.80 0.69 -2.39
C LEU A 31 18.82 -0.39 -2.75
N GLY A 32 18.33 -1.47 -3.34
CA GLY A 32 19.13 -2.54 -3.91
C GLY A 32 19.64 -3.58 -2.90
N PRO A 33 20.36 -4.63 -3.38
CA PRO A 33 20.75 -5.77 -2.55
C PRO A 33 21.72 -5.42 -1.42
N LYS A 34 22.54 -4.38 -1.60
CA LYS A 34 23.44 -3.84 -0.57
C LYS A 34 22.90 -2.59 0.11
N GLY A 35 21.60 -2.30 -0.07
CA GLY A 35 20.89 -1.24 0.66
C GLY A 35 20.91 -1.48 2.18
N ARG A 36 20.93 -0.40 2.96
CA ARG A 36 21.08 -0.42 4.42
C ARG A 36 19.78 -0.07 5.12
N ASN A 37 19.68 -0.49 6.37
CA ASN A 37 18.55 -0.16 7.22
C ASN A 37 18.58 1.31 7.66
N VAL A 38 17.39 1.86 7.85
CA VAL A 38 17.16 3.14 8.53
C VAL A 38 16.60 2.86 9.92
N VAL A 39 17.11 3.57 10.93
CA VAL A 39 16.62 3.50 12.31
C VAL A 39 15.72 4.71 12.55
N ILE A 40 14.52 4.45 13.02
CA ILE A 40 13.48 5.45 13.26
C ILE A 40 13.21 5.49 14.76
N ASP A 41 13.29 6.68 15.36
CA ASP A 41 12.90 6.89 16.75
C ASP A 41 11.39 6.72 16.95
N LYS A 42 10.98 6.21 18.09
CA LYS A 42 9.58 6.07 18.47
C LYS A 42 9.35 6.73 19.81
N SER A 43 8.25 7.45 19.95
CA SER A 43 7.87 8.12 21.21
C SER A 43 7.70 7.14 22.37
N PHE A 44 7.38 5.87 22.07
CA PHE A 44 7.24 4.78 23.03
C PHE A 44 7.78 3.47 22.43
N GLY A 45 8.51 2.70 23.23
CA GLY A 45 9.07 1.40 22.81
C GLY A 45 10.47 1.51 22.22
N ALA A 46 10.91 0.43 21.59
CA ALA A 46 12.21 0.35 20.92
C ALA A 46 12.18 1.10 19.56
N PRO A 47 13.32 1.67 19.11
CA PRO A 47 13.43 2.22 17.77
C PRO A 47 13.04 1.18 16.71
N ARG A 48 12.37 1.63 15.66
CA ARG A 48 12.04 0.78 14.49
C ARG A 48 13.22 0.74 13.53
N ILE A 49 13.55 -0.46 13.08
CA ILE A 49 14.54 -0.67 12.01
C ILE A 49 13.78 -1.14 10.77
N THR A 50 14.02 -0.49 9.63
CA THR A 50 13.31 -0.84 8.40
C THR A 50 14.15 -0.52 7.15
N LYS A 51 13.86 -1.22 6.06
CA LYS A 51 14.31 -0.91 4.69
C LYS A 51 13.16 -0.41 3.82
N ASP A 52 11.93 -0.45 4.31
CA ASP A 52 10.77 0.01 3.56
C ASP A 52 10.80 1.53 3.36
N GLY A 53 10.85 1.94 2.08
CA GLY A 53 10.97 3.34 1.70
C GLY A 53 9.76 4.19 2.11
N VAL A 54 8.54 3.66 2.07
CA VAL A 54 7.35 4.43 2.48
C VAL A 54 7.30 4.63 3.99
N SER A 55 7.72 3.65 4.78
CA SER A 55 7.83 3.79 6.23
C SER A 55 8.84 4.88 6.61
N VAL A 56 10.02 4.89 5.96
CA VAL A 56 11.01 5.96 6.16
C VAL A 56 10.46 7.32 5.75
N ALA A 57 9.82 7.42 4.58
CA ALA A 57 9.29 8.68 4.07
C ALA A 57 8.18 9.28 4.96
N LYS A 58 7.35 8.43 5.57
CA LYS A 58 6.26 8.87 6.47
C LYS A 58 6.75 9.50 7.78
N GLU A 59 7.92 9.10 8.27
CA GLU A 59 8.47 9.60 9.55
C GLU A 59 9.26 10.92 9.38
N ILE A 60 9.53 11.35 8.14
CA ILE A 60 10.30 12.57 7.93
C ILE A 60 9.39 13.78 7.96
N GLU A 61 9.57 14.61 8.98
CA GLU A 61 8.95 15.90 9.16
C GLU A 61 10.03 16.95 9.47
N LEU A 62 10.04 18.06 8.74
CA LEU A 62 11.07 19.07 8.83
C LEU A 62 10.54 20.31 9.57
N GLU A 63 11.40 20.92 10.39
CA GLU A 63 11.07 22.11 11.16
C GLU A 63 10.74 23.32 10.26
N ASP A 64 11.53 23.54 9.19
CA ASP A 64 11.25 24.58 8.20
C ASP A 64 10.03 24.17 7.34
N LYS A 65 8.95 24.92 7.48
CA LYS A 65 7.67 24.62 6.79
C LYS A 65 7.79 24.58 5.27
N PHE A 66 8.66 25.37 4.67
CA PHE A 66 8.87 25.39 3.22
C PHE A 66 9.69 24.19 2.74
N GLU A 67 10.72 23.81 3.49
CA GLU A 67 11.45 22.56 3.24
C GLU A 67 10.54 21.36 3.44
N ASN A 68 9.72 21.40 4.51
CA ASN A 68 8.75 20.33 4.80
C ASN A 68 7.73 20.16 3.67
N MET A 69 7.25 21.21 3.01
CA MET A 69 6.38 21.08 1.83
C MET A 69 7.04 20.26 0.71
N GLY A 70 8.33 20.48 0.44
CA GLY A 70 9.09 19.69 -0.55
C GLY A 70 9.17 18.21 -0.15
N ALA A 71 9.49 17.95 1.11
CA ALA A 71 9.53 16.60 1.66
C ALA A 71 8.15 15.91 1.57
N GLN A 72 7.07 16.60 1.97
CA GLN A 72 5.71 16.08 1.91
C GLN A 72 5.25 15.70 0.49
N MET A 73 5.65 16.47 -0.52
CA MET A 73 5.34 16.15 -1.93
C MET A 73 6.01 14.84 -2.37
N VAL A 74 7.25 14.58 -1.97
CA VAL A 74 7.92 13.31 -2.27
C VAL A 74 7.37 12.16 -1.42
N ARG A 75 6.97 12.43 -0.17
CA ARG A 75 6.24 11.45 0.65
C ARG A 75 4.94 11.00 -0.04
N GLU A 76 4.22 11.92 -0.68
CA GLU A 76 3.01 11.59 -1.46
C GLU A 76 3.33 10.66 -2.63
N VAL A 77 4.48 10.85 -3.32
CA VAL A 77 4.95 9.94 -4.38
C VAL A 77 5.12 8.52 -3.84
N ALA A 78 5.82 8.37 -2.71
CA ALA A 78 6.05 7.06 -2.10
C ALA A 78 4.73 6.42 -1.66
N SER A 79 3.86 7.16 -0.97
CA SER A 79 2.56 6.68 -0.49
C SER A 79 1.66 6.25 -1.64
N LYS A 80 1.56 7.07 -2.70
CA LYS A 80 0.72 6.76 -3.86
C LYS A 80 1.22 5.55 -4.64
N THR A 81 2.53 5.37 -4.71
CA THR A 81 3.14 4.18 -5.36
C THR A 81 2.83 2.92 -4.55
N ASN A 82 2.92 3.00 -3.22
CA ASN A 82 2.51 1.92 -2.33
C ASN A 82 1.03 1.55 -2.50
N ASP A 83 0.14 2.54 -2.54
CA ASP A 83 -1.31 2.31 -2.69
C ASP A 83 -1.67 1.57 -3.99
N ILE A 84 -0.95 1.84 -5.10
CA ILE A 84 -1.26 1.30 -6.44
C ILE A 84 -0.55 -0.04 -6.69
N ALA A 85 0.73 -0.13 -6.32
CA ALA A 85 1.60 -1.25 -6.66
C ALA A 85 2.05 -2.08 -5.45
N GLY A 86 1.94 -1.53 -4.24
CA GLY A 86 2.35 -2.18 -2.99
C GLY A 86 3.86 -2.33 -2.81
N ASP A 87 4.66 -1.88 -3.78
CA ASP A 87 6.12 -1.90 -3.79
C ASP A 87 6.65 -0.75 -4.67
N GLY A 88 7.99 -0.58 -4.74
CA GLY A 88 8.65 0.42 -5.59
C GLY A 88 8.67 1.83 -5.01
N THR A 89 8.43 2.00 -3.73
CA THR A 89 8.38 3.29 -3.03
C THR A 89 9.72 4.01 -3.05
N THR A 90 10.82 3.29 -2.81
CA THR A 90 12.19 3.80 -2.92
C THR A 90 12.53 4.17 -4.36
N THR A 91 12.17 3.34 -5.33
CA THR A 91 12.33 3.61 -6.77
C THR A 91 11.65 4.92 -7.16
N ALA A 92 10.40 5.11 -6.78
CA ALA A 92 9.63 6.32 -7.06
C ALA A 92 10.26 7.57 -6.44
N THR A 93 10.75 7.46 -5.21
CA THR A 93 11.43 8.55 -4.49
C THR A 93 12.71 8.98 -5.19
N VAL A 94 13.55 8.02 -5.60
CA VAL A 94 14.80 8.30 -6.33
C VAL A 94 14.52 8.95 -7.68
N LEU A 95 13.53 8.46 -8.43
CA LEU A 95 13.13 9.05 -9.71
C LEU A 95 12.58 10.46 -9.53
N ALA A 96 11.74 10.71 -8.52
CA ALA A 96 11.21 12.04 -8.23
C ALA A 96 12.34 13.04 -7.92
N GLN A 97 13.29 12.67 -7.06
CA GLN A 97 14.45 13.49 -6.76
C GLN A 97 15.26 13.81 -8.03
N ALA A 98 15.52 12.81 -8.85
CA ALA A 98 16.31 12.98 -10.08
C ALA A 98 15.62 13.93 -11.07
N ILE A 99 14.31 13.77 -11.28
CA ILE A 99 13.55 14.65 -12.18
C ILE A 99 13.50 16.08 -11.63
N VAL A 100 13.25 16.27 -10.33
CA VAL A 100 13.22 17.61 -9.70
C VAL A 100 14.58 18.29 -9.80
N ARG A 101 15.68 17.58 -9.48
CA ARG A 101 17.05 18.14 -9.54
C ARG A 101 17.41 18.61 -10.97
N GLU A 102 17.16 17.77 -11.98
CA GLU A 102 17.44 18.15 -13.37
C GLU A 102 16.49 19.23 -13.88
N GLY A 103 15.20 19.18 -13.52
CA GLY A 103 14.22 20.20 -13.89
C GLY A 103 14.52 21.57 -13.29
N GLN A 104 14.93 21.63 -12.01
CA GLN A 104 15.31 22.90 -11.37
C GLN A 104 16.54 23.56 -12.01
N LYS A 105 17.50 22.76 -12.53
CA LYS A 105 18.62 23.31 -13.30
C LYS A 105 18.14 23.98 -14.59
N ALA A 106 17.20 23.36 -15.30
CA ALA A 106 16.63 23.90 -16.53
C ALA A 106 15.81 25.19 -16.27
N VAL A 107 15.01 25.21 -15.20
CA VAL A 107 14.27 26.42 -14.79
C VAL A 107 15.21 27.54 -14.38
N ALA A 108 16.29 27.24 -13.64
CA ALA A 108 17.31 28.22 -13.27
C ALA A 108 18.06 28.78 -14.48
N ALA A 109 18.17 28.00 -15.56
CA ALA A 109 18.71 28.44 -16.85
C ALA A 109 17.73 29.27 -17.69
N GLY A 110 16.50 29.52 -17.20
CA GLY A 110 15.50 30.38 -17.84
C GLY A 110 14.55 29.66 -18.80
N MET A 111 14.54 28.32 -18.82
CA MET A 111 13.61 27.54 -19.63
C MET A 111 12.19 27.63 -19.08
N ASN A 112 11.19 27.54 -19.95
CA ASN A 112 9.78 27.60 -19.59
C ASN A 112 9.35 26.33 -18.82
N PRO A 113 8.98 26.43 -17.52
CA PRO A 113 8.63 25.27 -16.71
C PRO A 113 7.43 24.46 -17.25
N MET A 114 6.48 25.13 -17.89
CA MET A 114 5.29 24.47 -18.45
C MET A 114 5.64 23.63 -19.70
N ASP A 115 6.59 24.10 -20.52
CA ASP A 115 7.08 23.32 -21.66
C ASP A 115 8.01 22.19 -21.21
N LEU A 116 8.85 22.42 -20.20
CA LEU A 116 9.59 21.34 -19.55
C LEU A 116 8.65 20.22 -19.07
N LYS A 117 7.54 20.57 -18.41
CA LYS A 117 6.53 19.61 -17.98
C LYS A 117 5.96 18.82 -19.16
N ARG A 118 5.56 19.49 -20.25
CA ARG A 118 5.04 18.83 -21.46
C ARG A 118 6.04 17.84 -22.04
N GLY A 119 7.31 18.20 -22.08
CA GLY A 119 8.40 17.31 -22.53
C GLY A 119 8.58 16.10 -21.61
N ILE A 120 8.51 16.29 -20.30
CA ILE A 120 8.54 15.20 -19.30
C ILE A 120 7.36 14.25 -19.54
N ASP A 121 6.13 14.78 -19.67
CA ASP A 121 4.93 13.97 -19.88
C ASP A 121 5.03 13.12 -21.16
N LEU A 122 5.54 13.69 -22.27
CA LEU A 122 5.78 12.97 -23.54
C LEU A 122 6.76 11.82 -23.36
N ALA A 123 7.90 12.07 -22.73
CA ALA A 123 8.95 11.07 -22.52
C ALA A 123 8.46 9.93 -21.61
N VAL A 124 7.76 10.25 -20.53
CA VAL A 124 7.22 9.25 -19.59
C VAL A 124 6.19 8.35 -20.27
N ALA A 125 5.30 8.92 -21.09
CA ALA A 125 4.32 8.13 -21.84
C ALA A 125 4.99 7.13 -22.79
N GLU A 126 6.07 7.53 -23.47
CA GLU A 126 6.82 6.64 -24.35
C GLU A 126 7.57 5.54 -23.58
N VAL A 127 8.20 5.87 -22.46
CA VAL A 127 8.89 4.89 -21.60
C VAL A 127 7.90 3.87 -21.04
N VAL A 128 6.73 4.29 -20.55
CA VAL A 128 5.69 3.38 -20.06
C VAL A 128 5.24 2.41 -21.16
N LYS A 129 5.06 2.90 -22.37
CA LYS A 129 4.71 2.09 -23.54
C LYS A 129 5.83 1.08 -23.88
N ASP A 130 7.10 1.48 -23.83
CA ASP A 130 8.24 0.59 -24.07
C ASP A 130 8.32 -0.51 -22.99
N LEU A 131 8.13 -0.17 -21.71
CA LEU A 131 8.10 -1.13 -20.59
C LEU A 131 6.98 -2.17 -20.77
N GLN A 132 5.79 -1.72 -21.12
CA GLN A 132 4.64 -2.62 -21.35
C GLN A 132 4.85 -3.53 -22.57
N ALA A 133 5.47 -3.02 -23.63
CA ALA A 133 5.78 -3.80 -24.84
C ALA A 133 6.84 -4.89 -24.58
N LYS A 134 7.75 -4.69 -23.62
CA LYS A 134 8.80 -5.64 -23.23
C LYS A 134 8.39 -6.59 -22.12
N ALA A 135 7.21 -6.42 -21.56
CA ALA A 135 6.72 -7.22 -20.47
C ALA A 135 6.72 -8.72 -20.80
N LYS A 136 7.44 -9.52 -20.01
CA LYS A 136 7.40 -10.97 -20.07
C LYS A 136 6.37 -11.48 -19.06
N LYS A 137 5.36 -12.20 -19.51
CA LYS A 137 4.37 -12.82 -18.61
C LYS A 137 5.03 -13.91 -17.76
N ILE A 138 4.60 -14.00 -16.53
CA ILE A 138 4.99 -15.05 -15.59
C ILE A 138 4.06 -16.25 -15.79
N ASN A 139 4.65 -17.42 -15.99
CA ASN A 139 3.90 -18.65 -16.25
C ASN A 139 4.23 -19.79 -15.27
N THR A 140 5.33 -19.69 -14.53
CA THR A 140 5.83 -20.76 -13.65
C THR A 140 5.94 -20.31 -12.20
N SER A 141 5.80 -21.29 -11.28
CA SER A 141 6.01 -21.06 -9.84
C SER A 141 7.44 -20.62 -9.52
N GLU A 142 8.44 -21.03 -10.33
CA GLU A 142 9.82 -20.58 -10.19
C GLU A 142 9.98 -19.09 -10.52
N GLU A 143 9.34 -18.59 -11.57
CA GLU A 143 9.35 -17.17 -11.91
C GLU A 143 8.67 -16.34 -10.82
N VAL A 144 7.59 -16.86 -10.23
CA VAL A 144 6.93 -16.26 -9.06
C VAL A 144 7.88 -16.18 -7.87
N ALA A 145 8.59 -17.28 -7.56
CA ALA A 145 9.56 -17.32 -6.48
C ALA A 145 10.74 -16.37 -6.70
N GLN A 146 11.19 -16.18 -7.95
CA GLN A 146 12.25 -15.22 -8.29
C GLN A 146 11.84 -13.79 -7.98
N VAL A 147 10.63 -13.38 -8.38
CA VAL A 147 10.10 -12.03 -8.06
C VAL A 147 10.03 -11.82 -6.55
N GLY A 148 9.45 -12.78 -5.81
CA GLY A 148 9.36 -12.72 -4.36
C GLY A 148 10.75 -12.65 -3.69
N THR A 149 11.72 -13.40 -4.19
CA THR A 149 13.11 -13.37 -3.71
C THR A 149 13.76 -12.01 -3.89
N ILE A 150 13.61 -11.40 -5.09
CA ILE A 150 14.22 -10.09 -5.36
C ILE A 150 13.58 -9.00 -4.51
N SER A 151 12.28 -8.94 -4.41
CA SER A 151 11.59 -7.96 -3.58
C SER A 151 11.88 -8.18 -2.08
N ALA A 152 12.11 -9.43 -1.66
CA ALA A 152 12.56 -9.78 -0.31
C ALA A 152 14.07 -9.58 -0.07
N ASN A 153 14.77 -8.76 -0.87
CA ASN A 153 16.21 -8.49 -0.75
C ASN A 153 17.11 -9.74 -0.85
N GLY A 154 16.75 -10.71 -1.67
CA GLY A 154 17.51 -11.93 -1.91
C GLY A 154 17.16 -13.10 -0.98
N ASP A 155 16.14 -12.97 -0.14
CA ASP A 155 15.66 -14.05 0.73
C ASP A 155 14.87 -15.09 -0.11
N THR A 156 15.56 -16.18 -0.45
CA THR A 156 14.98 -17.25 -1.29
C THR A 156 13.89 -18.04 -0.58
N GLN A 157 13.87 -18.05 0.76
CA GLN A 157 12.81 -18.74 1.51
C GLN A 157 11.49 -17.99 1.37
N VAL A 158 11.51 -16.66 1.52
CA VAL A 158 10.34 -15.80 1.32
C VAL A 158 9.76 -15.98 -0.09
N GLY A 159 10.63 -15.99 -1.12
CA GLY A 159 10.18 -16.25 -2.49
C GLY A 159 9.48 -17.58 -2.67
N ARG A 160 10.00 -18.65 -2.06
CA ARG A 160 9.38 -19.99 -2.10
C ARG A 160 8.05 -20.03 -1.36
N ASP A 161 7.98 -19.45 -0.16
CA ASP A 161 6.76 -19.44 0.66
C ASP A 161 5.62 -18.70 -0.07
N ILE A 162 5.92 -17.59 -0.74
CA ILE A 162 4.94 -16.86 -1.56
C ILE A 162 4.51 -17.67 -2.77
N ALA A 163 5.44 -18.30 -3.49
CA ALA A 163 5.11 -19.13 -4.64
C ALA A 163 4.25 -20.35 -4.25
N GLU A 164 4.57 -21.00 -3.13
CA GLU A 164 3.77 -22.09 -2.58
C GLU A 164 2.38 -21.63 -2.14
N ALA A 165 2.29 -20.47 -1.48
CA ALA A 165 1.03 -19.86 -1.10
C ALA A 165 0.16 -19.61 -2.34
N MET A 166 0.71 -18.97 -3.38
CA MET A 166 -0.01 -18.70 -4.63
C MET A 166 -0.41 -19.99 -5.36
N GLN A 167 0.40 -21.06 -5.30
CA GLN A 167 0.04 -22.34 -5.87
C GLN A 167 -1.15 -22.99 -5.14
N LYS A 168 -1.23 -22.84 -3.81
CA LYS A 168 -2.30 -23.41 -3.00
C LYS A 168 -3.64 -22.68 -3.18
N VAL A 169 -3.63 -21.36 -3.23
CA VAL A 169 -4.87 -20.55 -3.31
C VAL A 169 -5.16 -20.01 -4.72
N GLY A 170 -4.25 -20.19 -5.68
CA GLY A 170 -4.34 -19.65 -7.03
C GLY A 170 -3.84 -18.21 -7.13
N ASN A 171 -3.68 -17.73 -8.37
CA ASN A 171 -3.13 -16.41 -8.66
C ASN A 171 -4.01 -15.25 -8.15
N GLU A 172 -5.32 -15.47 -8.12
CA GLU A 172 -6.33 -14.53 -7.59
C GLU A 172 -6.64 -14.79 -6.10
N GLY A 173 -5.99 -15.80 -5.50
CA GLY A 173 -6.21 -16.20 -4.13
C GLY A 173 -5.72 -15.18 -3.11
N VAL A 174 -6.33 -15.22 -1.93
CA VAL A 174 -5.99 -14.32 -0.84
C VAL A 174 -4.82 -14.88 -0.04
N ILE A 175 -3.78 -14.07 0.13
CA ILE A 175 -2.64 -14.38 0.98
C ILE A 175 -2.52 -13.25 2.00
N THR A 176 -2.44 -13.60 3.28
CA THR A 176 -2.24 -12.65 4.39
C THR A 176 -0.94 -12.97 5.11
N VAL A 177 -0.33 -11.93 5.68
CA VAL A 177 0.93 -12.06 6.45
C VAL A 177 0.65 -11.67 7.89
N GLU A 178 0.89 -12.59 8.80
CA GLU A 178 0.63 -12.42 10.23
C GLU A 178 1.90 -12.63 11.07
N GLU A 179 1.91 -12.13 12.28
CA GLU A 179 3.00 -12.37 13.23
C GLU A 179 2.80 -13.72 13.91
N ALA A 180 3.81 -14.59 13.86
CA ALA A 180 3.81 -15.82 14.62
C ALA A 180 4.20 -15.57 16.09
N LYS A 181 3.79 -16.49 16.95
CA LYS A 181 4.28 -16.56 18.35
C LYS A 181 5.54 -17.44 18.48
N THR A 182 5.93 -18.09 17.40
CA THR A 182 7.07 -19.01 17.26
C THR A 182 8.24 -18.35 16.56
N ALA A 183 9.43 -18.93 16.65
CA ALA A 183 10.61 -18.45 15.93
C ALA A 183 10.59 -18.82 14.44
N GLU A 184 9.82 -19.80 14.05
CA GLU A 184 9.74 -20.32 12.68
C GLU A 184 8.60 -19.66 11.90
N THR A 185 8.81 -19.46 10.60
CA THR A 185 7.78 -18.98 9.67
C THR A 185 7.01 -20.19 9.14
N GLU A 186 5.69 -20.12 9.15
CA GLU A 186 4.79 -21.20 8.76
C GLU A 186 3.79 -20.72 7.70
N LEU A 187 3.49 -21.57 6.71
CA LEU A 187 2.44 -21.34 5.72
C LEU A 187 1.25 -22.28 5.99
N GLU A 188 0.11 -21.72 6.27
CA GLU A 188 -1.14 -22.43 6.49
C GLU A 188 -2.21 -21.95 5.51
N VAL A 189 -3.09 -22.85 5.05
CA VAL A 189 -4.29 -22.47 4.29
C VAL A 189 -5.50 -22.72 5.19
N VAL A 190 -6.28 -21.68 5.40
CA VAL A 190 -7.46 -21.68 6.27
C VAL A 190 -8.72 -21.30 5.48
N GLU A 191 -9.87 -21.66 6.02
CA GLU A 191 -11.15 -21.23 5.47
C GLU A 191 -11.27 -19.72 5.58
N GLY A 192 -11.60 -19.07 4.47
CA GLY A 192 -11.68 -17.60 4.45
C GLY A 192 -12.02 -17.08 3.07
N MET A 193 -12.29 -15.77 3.00
CA MET A 193 -12.54 -15.09 1.72
C MET A 193 -12.24 -13.60 1.81
N GLN A 194 -12.03 -12.98 0.66
CA GLN A 194 -11.94 -11.54 0.51
C GLN A 194 -13.02 -11.02 -0.44
N PHE A 195 -13.56 -9.85 -0.14
CA PHE A 195 -14.46 -9.12 -1.03
C PHE A 195 -14.13 -7.62 -1.08
N ASP A 196 -14.49 -6.99 -2.19
CA ASP A 196 -14.17 -5.62 -2.57
C ASP A 196 -15.10 -4.59 -1.91
N ARG A 197 -15.11 -4.54 -0.59
CA ARG A 197 -15.78 -3.51 0.22
C ARG A 197 -14.90 -3.20 1.43
N GLY A 198 -14.51 -1.95 1.57
CA GLY A 198 -13.74 -1.46 2.72
C GLY A 198 -14.61 -0.86 3.82
N TYR A 199 -13.95 -0.32 4.84
CA TYR A 199 -14.64 0.29 5.97
C TYR A 199 -15.45 1.52 5.55
N LEU A 200 -16.64 1.69 6.14
CA LEU A 200 -17.52 2.82 5.88
C LEU A 200 -17.02 4.14 6.48
N SER A 201 -16.11 4.08 7.43
CA SER A 201 -15.52 5.27 8.05
C SER A 201 -14.05 5.02 8.41
N PRO A 202 -13.14 5.96 8.11
CA PRO A 202 -11.74 5.88 8.55
C PRO A 202 -11.58 5.81 10.08
N TYR A 203 -12.58 6.24 10.83
CA TYR A 203 -12.58 6.13 12.29
C TYR A 203 -12.68 4.68 12.79
N PHE A 204 -13.00 3.70 11.95
CA PHE A 204 -12.94 2.29 12.30
C PHE A 204 -11.52 1.71 12.29
N VAL A 205 -10.54 2.41 11.71
CA VAL A 205 -9.14 2.00 11.65
C VAL A 205 -8.59 1.71 13.05
N THR A 206 -7.91 0.57 13.20
CA THR A 206 -7.23 0.15 14.43
C THR A 206 -5.71 0.27 14.29
N ASN A 207 -5.19 0.17 13.05
CA ASN A 207 -3.79 0.37 12.71
C ASN A 207 -3.64 1.58 11.78
N PRO A 208 -3.30 2.77 12.31
CA PRO A 208 -3.18 3.99 11.49
C PRO A 208 -2.00 3.95 10.50
N GLU A 209 -0.95 3.19 10.78
CA GLU A 209 0.22 3.09 9.90
C GLU A 209 -0.14 2.40 8.58
N LYS A 210 -0.92 1.33 8.64
CA LYS A 210 -1.41 0.56 7.48
C LYS A 210 -2.79 0.99 6.99
N MET A 211 -3.47 1.91 7.69
CA MET A 211 -4.85 2.34 7.42
C MET A 211 -5.82 1.15 7.32
N VAL A 212 -5.71 0.19 8.23
CA VAL A 212 -6.58 -1.00 8.29
C VAL A 212 -7.29 -1.10 9.64
N ALA A 213 -8.47 -1.71 9.64
CA ALA A 213 -9.17 -2.12 10.84
C ALA A 213 -9.03 -3.64 10.99
N ASP A 214 -8.21 -4.07 11.95
CA ASP A 214 -8.04 -5.48 12.30
C ASP A 214 -8.91 -5.81 13.52
N LEU A 215 -9.72 -6.85 13.39
CA LEU A 215 -10.61 -7.38 14.42
C LEU A 215 -10.25 -8.85 14.67
N GLU A 216 -9.82 -9.18 15.90
CA GLU A 216 -9.44 -10.54 16.30
C GLU A 216 -10.58 -11.21 17.08
N ASP A 217 -10.84 -12.49 16.78
CA ASP A 217 -11.96 -13.27 17.34
C ASP A 217 -13.31 -12.58 17.18
N ALA A 218 -13.57 -12.03 15.99
CA ALA A 218 -14.70 -11.17 15.73
C ALA A 218 -16.01 -11.93 15.57
N PHE A 219 -17.09 -11.34 16.08
CA PHE A 219 -18.45 -11.62 15.65
C PHE A 219 -18.74 -10.90 14.33
N ILE A 220 -19.60 -11.50 13.50
CA ILE A 220 -19.99 -10.96 12.20
C ILE A 220 -21.51 -10.95 12.11
N LEU A 221 -22.09 -9.75 12.01
CA LEU A 221 -23.51 -9.56 11.76
C LEU A 221 -23.73 -9.38 10.25
N LEU A 222 -24.54 -10.24 9.66
CA LEU A 222 -24.91 -10.21 8.24
C LEU A 222 -26.35 -9.72 8.11
N HIS A 223 -26.56 -8.54 7.52
CA HIS A 223 -27.89 -7.97 7.36
C HIS A 223 -28.18 -7.61 5.90
N GLU A 224 -29.32 -8.03 5.40
CA GLU A 224 -29.69 -7.85 3.99
C GLU A 224 -29.99 -6.39 3.63
N LYS A 225 -30.59 -5.63 4.58
CA LYS A 225 -31.06 -4.25 4.36
C LYS A 225 -30.09 -3.21 4.91
N LYS A 226 -30.41 -1.95 4.66
CA LYS A 226 -29.72 -0.80 5.24
C LYS A 226 -29.99 -0.66 6.72
N VAL A 227 -28.97 -0.20 7.45
CA VAL A 227 -29.06 0.16 8.87
C VAL A 227 -28.92 1.67 8.99
N SER A 228 -30.02 2.38 9.25
CA SER A 228 -30.04 3.83 9.48
C SER A 228 -30.31 4.22 10.91
N ASN A 229 -30.89 3.31 11.72
CA ASN A 229 -31.20 3.49 13.13
C ASN A 229 -30.66 2.30 13.94
N LEU A 230 -30.02 2.57 15.08
CA LEU A 230 -29.43 1.54 15.95
C LEU A 230 -30.42 0.91 16.94
N GLN A 231 -31.61 1.44 17.11
CA GLN A 231 -32.55 0.93 18.12
C GLN A 231 -32.81 -0.58 17.97
N ALA A 232 -33.00 -1.04 16.73
CA ALA A 232 -33.20 -2.46 16.44
C ALA A 232 -31.96 -3.33 16.74
N MET A 233 -30.77 -2.73 16.77
CA MET A 233 -29.52 -3.43 17.04
C MET A 233 -29.07 -3.39 18.51
N LEU A 234 -29.68 -2.56 19.34
CA LEU A 234 -29.24 -2.38 20.73
C LEU A 234 -29.10 -3.70 21.49
N PRO A 235 -30.05 -4.67 21.42
CA PRO A 235 -29.92 -5.93 22.16
C PRO A 235 -28.67 -6.72 21.75
N VAL A 236 -28.38 -6.82 20.46
CA VAL A 236 -27.18 -7.56 19.97
C VAL A 236 -25.90 -6.80 20.27
N LEU A 237 -25.89 -5.48 20.19
CA LEU A 237 -24.73 -4.66 20.55
C LEU A 237 -24.37 -4.80 22.03
N GLU A 238 -25.36 -4.76 22.92
CA GLU A 238 -25.18 -4.97 24.36
C GLU A 238 -24.65 -6.37 24.66
N ALA A 239 -25.20 -7.40 24.00
CA ALA A 239 -24.75 -8.78 24.16
C ALA A 239 -23.27 -8.94 23.68
N VAL A 240 -22.89 -8.33 22.57
CA VAL A 240 -21.50 -8.36 22.07
C VAL A 240 -20.56 -7.61 23.03
N VAL A 241 -20.94 -6.44 23.52
CA VAL A 241 -20.14 -5.67 24.50
C VAL A 241 -19.83 -6.51 25.75
N GLN A 242 -20.79 -7.26 26.25
CA GLN A 242 -20.60 -8.13 27.43
C GLN A 242 -19.55 -9.23 27.18
N THR A 243 -19.36 -9.67 25.94
CA THR A 243 -18.31 -10.64 25.60
C THR A 243 -16.91 -10.04 25.52
N GLY A 244 -16.79 -8.73 25.37
CA GLY A 244 -15.52 -8.02 25.12
C GLY A 244 -14.92 -8.23 23.74
N LYS A 245 -15.58 -9.01 22.86
CA LYS A 245 -15.12 -9.31 21.50
C LYS A 245 -15.54 -8.22 20.51
N PRO A 246 -14.78 -8.04 19.41
CA PRO A 246 -15.15 -7.09 18.36
C PRO A 246 -16.34 -7.61 17.52
N LEU A 247 -17.02 -6.66 16.86
CA LEU A 247 -18.12 -6.92 15.93
C LEU A 247 -17.82 -6.31 14.56
N LEU A 248 -17.96 -7.10 13.52
CA LEU A 248 -18.07 -6.61 12.14
C LEU A 248 -19.55 -6.60 11.74
N ILE A 249 -20.03 -5.48 11.21
CA ILE A 249 -21.35 -5.37 10.58
C ILE A 249 -21.16 -5.37 9.07
N ILE A 250 -21.79 -6.34 8.39
CA ILE A 250 -21.89 -6.41 6.94
C ILE A 250 -23.37 -6.23 6.58
N ALA A 251 -23.70 -5.07 6.03
CA ALA A 251 -25.09 -4.73 5.67
C ALA A 251 -25.14 -4.11 4.27
N GLU A 252 -26.32 -3.97 3.69
CA GLU A 252 -26.46 -3.24 2.41
C GLU A 252 -25.81 -1.85 2.50
N ASP A 253 -26.06 -1.13 3.57
CA ASP A 253 -25.39 0.10 3.97
C ASP A 253 -25.56 0.32 5.48
N VAL A 254 -24.64 1.09 6.08
CA VAL A 254 -24.82 1.64 7.42
C VAL A 254 -24.62 3.14 7.31
N GLU A 255 -25.68 3.90 7.50
CA GLU A 255 -25.71 5.33 7.18
C GLU A 255 -26.36 6.18 8.29
N GLY A 256 -26.23 7.50 8.17
CA GLY A 256 -26.90 8.48 9.01
C GLY A 256 -26.53 8.36 10.49
N GLU A 257 -27.55 8.35 11.34
CA GLU A 257 -27.40 8.30 12.80
C GLU A 257 -26.75 7.00 13.27
N ALA A 258 -27.02 5.88 12.60
CA ALA A 258 -26.42 4.58 12.93
C ALA A 258 -24.91 4.62 12.81
N LEU A 259 -24.39 5.05 11.67
CA LEU A 259 -22.94 5.14 11.43
C LEU A 259 -22.27 6.11 12.41
N ALA A 260 -22.85 7.30 12.60
CA ALA A 260 -22.32 8.31 13.52
C ALA A 260 -22.22 7.78 14.96
N THR A 261 -23.27 7.09 15.43
CA THR A 261 -23.30 6.52 16.78
C THR A 261 -22.29 5.38 16.96
N LEU A 262 -22.12 4.49 15.96
CA LEU A 262 -21.09 3.44 16.00
C LEU A 262 -19.68 4.04 16.10
N VAL A 263 -19.39 5.06 15.28
CA VAL A 263 -18.11 5.77 15.29
C VAL A 263 -17.85 6.42 16.67
N VAL A 264 -18.82 7.14 17.21
CA VAL A 264 -18.68 7.80 18.53
C VAL A 264 -18.42 6.78 19.64
N ASN A 265 -19.16 5.67 19.66
CA ASN A 265 -18.97 4.62 20.68
C ASN A 265 -17.63 3.90 20.54
N LYS A 266 -17.16 3.68 19.31
CA LYS A 266 -15.81 3.15 19.09
C LYS A 266 -14.73 4.12 19.60
N LEU A 267 -14.84 5.42 19.28
CA LEU A 267 -13.85 6.42 19.71
C LEU A 267 -13.82 6.60 21.25
N ARG A 268 -14.95 6.39 21.91
CA ARG A 268 -15.04 6.38 23.39
C ARG A 268 -14.51 5.08 24.02
N GLY A 269 -14.11 4.10 23.22
CA GLY A 269 -13.62 2.79 23.70
C GLY A 269 -14.72 1.85 24.21
N GLY A 270 -16.00 2.20 24.03
CA GLY A 270 -17.14 1.37 24.48
C GLY A 270 -17.43 0.19 23.56
N LEU A 271 -17.07 0.28 22.28
CA LEU A 271 -17.29 -0.76 21.28
C LEU A 271 -16.01 -1.01 20.46
N LYS A 272 -15.67 -2.27 20.27
CA LYS A 272 -14.72 -2.70 19.25
C LYS A 272 -15.51 -3.09 18.01
N ILE A 273 -15.65 -2.18 17.05
CA ILE A 273 -16.59 -2.35 15.94
C ILE A 273 -16.04 -1.79 14.64
N ALA A 274 -16.43 -2.42 13.53
CA ALA A 274 -16.32 -1.88 12.19
C ALA A 274 -17.58 -2.21 11.39
N ALA A 275 -17.84 -1.42 10.35
CA ALA A 275 -18.96 -1.63 9.45
C ALA A 275 -18.50 -1.50 7.99
N VAL A 276 -18.99 -2.40 7.15
CA VAL A 276 -18.72 -2.45 5.71
C VAL A 276 -20.01 -2.68 4.92
N LYS A 277 -20.02 -2.30 3.65
CA LYS A 277 -21.12 -2.65 2.75
C LYS A 277 -21.04 -4.11 2.34
N ALA A 278 -22.17 -4.76 2.22
CA ALA A 278 -22.27 -6.08 1.63
C ALA A 278 -21.82 -6.06 0.16
N PRO A 279 -21.07 -7.08 -0.29
CA PRO A 279 -20.63 -7.18 -1.67
C PRO A 279 -21.79 -7.50 -2.62
N GLY A 280 -21.72 -7.03 -3.87
CA GLY A 280 -22.71 -7.24 -4.89
C GLY A 280 -23.97 -6.35 -4.78
N PHE A 281 -24.95 -6.61 -5.63
CA PHE A 281 -26.23 -5.89 -5.71
C PHE A 281 -27.37 -6.89 -5.96
N GLY A 282 -28.58 -6.56 -5.46
CA GLY A 282 -29.78 -7.38 -5.66
C GLY A 282 -29.57 -8.84 -5.21
N ASP A 283 -29.99 -9.81 -6.03
CA ASP A 283 -29.91 -11.23 -5.70
C ASP A 283 -28.46 -11.73 -5.52
N ARG A 284 -27.51 -11.12 -6.21
CA ARG A 284 -26.09 -11.43 -5.99
C ARG A 284 -25.61 -11.06 -4.60
N ARG A 285 -26.06 -9.92 -4.07
CA ARG A 285 -25.75 -9.52 -2.71
C ARG A 285 -26.29 -10.54 -1.71
N LYS A 286 -27.53 -11.02 -1.89
CA LYS A 286 -28.12 -12.07 -1.05
C LYS A 286 -27.27 -13.34 -1.11
N ALA A 287 -26.92 -13.79 -2.30
CA ALA A 287 -26.10 -14.97 -2.49
C ALA A 287 -24.70 -14.85 -1.86
N MET A 288 -24.06 -13.68 -1.95
CA MET A 288 -22.76 -13.45 -1.31
C MET A 288 -22.86 -13.35 0.22
N LEU A 289 -23.92 -12.76 0.76
CA LEU A 289 -24.18 -12.77 2.20
C LEU A 289 -24.38 -14.20 2.72
N GLU A 290 -25.07 -15.07 1.97
CA GLU A 290 -25.20 -16.50 2.29
C GLU A 290 -23.84 -17.21 2.26
N ASP A 291 -23.00 -16.95 1.26
CA ASP A 291 -21.66 -17.52 1.18
C ASP A 291 -20.81 -17.14 2.41
N ILE A 292 -20.90 -15.87 2.84
CA ILE A 292 -20.22 -15.38 4.06
C ILE A 292 -20.83 -16.02 5.31
N ALA A 293 -22.15 -16.20 5.37
CA ALA A 293 -22.82 -16.86 6.48
C ALA A 293 -22.34 -18.30 6.66
N ILE A 294 -22.29 -19.05 5.57
CA ILE A 294 -21.80 -20.45 5.58
C ILE A 294 -20.32 -20.49 5.99
N LEU A 295 -19.51 -19.59 5.45
CA LEU A 295 -18.08 -19.51 5.78
C LEU A 295 -17.82 -19.21 7.26
N THR A 296 -18.66 -18.38 7.88
CA THR A 296 -18.46 -17.89 9.25
C THR A 296 -19.33 -18.60 10.29
N GLY A 297 -20.20 -19.53 9.85
CA GLY A 297 -21.15 -20.25 10.70
C GLY A 297 -22.25 -19.35 11.26
N GLY A 298 -22.58 -18.25 10.56
CA GLY A 298 -23.61 -17.30 10.94
C GLY A 298 -24.91 -17.48 10.15
N THR A 299 -25.84 -16.57 10.38
CA THR A 299 -27.13 -16.51 9.69
C THR A 299 -27.33 -15.13 9.06
N VAL A 300 -27.81 -15.08 7.83
CA VAL A 300 -28.21 -13.82 7.21
C VAL A 300 -29.51 -13.32 7.84
N ILE A 301 -29.46 -12.14 8.41
CA ILE A 301 -30.64 -11.50 9.01
C ILE A 301 -31.43 -10.85 7.89
N SER A 302 -32.55 -11.48 7.55
CA SER A 302 -33.45 -11.06 6.47
C SER A 302 -34.91 -11.14 6.94
N GLU A 303 -35.67 -10.12 6.65
CA GLU A 303 -37.11 -10.12 6.91
C GLU A 303 -37.85 -11.11 6.01
N ASP A 304 -37.32 -11.40 4.82
CA ASP A 304 -37.87 -12.41 3.90
C ASP A 304 -37.79 -13.83 4.53
N LEU A 305 -36.81 -14.05 5.41
CA LEU A 305 -36.69 -15.26 6.22
C LEU A 305 -37.43 -15.19 7.57
N GLY A 306 -38.16 -14.10 7.81
CA GLY A 306 -38.89 -13.89 9.07
C GLY A 306 -38.01 -13.45 10.25
N ILE A 307 -36.72 -13.15 10.02
CA ILE A 307 -35.79 -12.76 11.08
C ILE A 307 -35.66 -11.24 11.11
N LYS A 308 -36.12 -10.62 12.20
CA LYS A 308 -35.98 -9.20 12.44
C LYS A 308 -34.69 -8.91 13.19
N LEU A 309 -34.09 -7.75 12.93
CA LEU A 309 -32.85 -7.30 13.56
C LEU A 309 -32.93 -7.23 15.08
N GLU A 310 -34.11 -6.93 15.62
CA GLU A 310 -34.41 -6.86 17.06
C GLU A 310 -34.32 -8.22 17.78
N ASN A 311 -34.47 -9.33 17.05
CA ASN A 311 -34.48 -10.69 17.56
C ASN A 311 -33.16 -11.43 17.37
N VAL A 312 -32.11 -10.72 16.95
CA VAL A 312 -30.78 -11.32 16.70
C VAL A 312 -30.12 -11.67 18.03
N THR A 313 -29.66 -12.91 18.11
CA THR A 313 -28.91 -13.46 19.23
C THR A 313 -27.47 -13.76 18.86
N LEU A 314 -26.58 -13.96 19.84
CA LEU A 314 -25.14 -14.19 19.58
C LEU A 314 -24.84 -15.45 18.74
N ASP A 315 -25.70 -16.45 18.84
CA ASP A 315 -25.59 -17.71 18.08
C ASP A 315 -25.96 -17.56 16.60
N MET A 316 -26.67 -16.49 16.22
CA MET A 316 -26.95 -16.15 14.83
C MET A 316 -25.78 -15.39 14.17
N LEU A 317 -24.86 -14.85 14.98
CA LEU A 317 -23.70 -14.13 14.46
C LEU A 317 -22.64 -15.10 13.91
N GLY A 318 -22.11 -14.78 12.75
CA GLY A 318 -20.91 -15.46 12.24
C GLY A 318 -19.70 -15.16 13.12
N ARG A 319 -18.66 -15.97 12.99
CA ARG A 319 -17.39 -15.82 13.72
C ARG A 319 -16.23 -16.02 12.78
N ALA A 320 -15.15 -15.30 13.03
CA ALA A 320 -13.88 -15.51 12.37
C ALA A 320 -12.76 -15.20 13.37
N LYS A 321 -11.64 -15.88 13.22
CA LYS A 321 -10.46 -15.67 14.04
C LYS A 321 -9.87 -14.29 13.80
N LYS A 322 -9.90 -13.83 12.55
CA LYS A 322 -9.47 -12.48 12.19
C LYS A 322 -10.30 -11.92 11.04
N VAL A 323 -10.56 -10.63 11.12
CA VAL A 323 -11.08 -9.84 10.01
C VAL A 323 -10.17 -8.64 9.80
N SER A 324 -9.68 -8.45 8.58
CA SER A 324 -8.87 -7.30 8.19
C SER A 324 -9.60 -6.46 7.14
N ILE A 325 -9.79 -5.18 7.42
CA ILE A 325 -10.57 -4.27 6.59
C ILE A 325 -9.69 -3.10 6.18
N SER A 326 -9.41 -3.01 4.89
CA SER A 326 -8.74 -1.85 4.28
C SER A 326 -9.76 -0.82 3.80
N LYS A 327 -9.29 0.22 3.12
CA LYS A 327 -10.16 1.22 2.48
C LYS A 327 -11.04 0.61 1.38
N GLU A 328 -10.61 -0.48 0.74
CA GLU A 328 -11.25 -1.05 -0.45
C GLU A 328 -11.71 -2.49 -0.26
N ASN A 329 -11.09 -3.25 0.63
CA ASN A 329 -11.31 -4.68 0.78
C ASN A 329 -11.59 -5.09 2.22
N THR A 330 -12.37 -6.15 2.38
CA THR A 330 -12.57 -6.88 3.64
C THR A 330 -12.13 -8.33 3.46
N THR A 331 -11.21 -8.80 4.30
CA THR A 331 -10.69 -10.16 4.33
C THR A 331 -11.13 -10.84 5.61
N ILE A 332 -11.81 -11.96 5.49
CA ILE A 332 -12.21 -12.85 6.58
C ILE A 332 -11.23 -14.03 6.58
N VAL A 333 -10.60 -14.29 7.70
CA VAL A 333 -9.57 -15.34 7.86
C VAL A 333 -10.04 -16.29 8.96
N ASP A 334 -9.98 -17.58 8.68
CA ASP A 334 -10.33 -18.66 9.60
C ASP A 334 -11.77 -18.48 10.13
N GLY A 335 -12.72 -18.56 9.20
CA GLY A 335 -14.16 -18.53 9.51
C GLY A 335 -14.59 -19.80 10.26
N ALA A 336 -15.52 -19.64 11.19
CA ALA A 336 -15.98 -20.74 12.05
C ALA A 336 -17.06 -21.66 11.41
N GLY A 337 -17.28 -21.52 10.09
CA GLY A 337 -18.21 -22.37 9.35
C GLY A 337 -17.78 -23.85 9.30
N GLN A 338 -18.74 -24.74 9.20
CA GLN A 338 -18.45 -26.16 9.07
C GLN A 338 -17.92 -26.46 7.65
N LYS A 339 -16.81 -27.19 7.56
CA LYS A 339 -16.18 -27.52 6.28
C LYS A 339 -17.14 -28.25 5.32
N ALA A 340 -17.98 -29.13 5.85
CA ALA A 340 -18.99 -29.84 5.07
C ALA A 340 -20.02 -28.90 4.42
N ASP A 341 -20.44 -27.86 5.13
CA ASP A 341 -21.39 -26.86 4.61
C ASP A 341 -20.73 -26.00 3.51
N ILE A 342 -19.46 -25.64 3.69
CA ILE A 342 -18.67 -24.89 2.69
C ILE A 342 -18.50 -25.76 1.43
N GLU A 343 -18.12 -27.02 1.56
CA GLU A 343 -18.01 -27.98 0.44
C GLU A 343 -19.35 -28.16 -0.29
N GLY A 344 -20.46 -28.28 0.46
CA GLY A 344 -21.81 -28.35 -0.08
C GLY A 344 -22.16 -27.08 -0.87
N ARG A 345 -21.82 -25.89 -0.37
CA ARG A 345 -22.04 -24.63 -1.09
C ARG A 345 -21.20 -24.52 -2.35
N VAL A 346 -19.94 -24.94 -2.30
CA VAL A 346 -19.04 -25.03 -3.47
C VAL A 346 -19.65 -25.94 -4.55
N ALA A 347 -20.19 -27.09 -4.16
CA ALA A 347 -20.86 -28.01 -5.10
C ALA A 347 -22.11 -27.40 -5.74
N GLN A 348 -22.92 -26.64 -4.97
CA GLN A 348 -24.08 -25.91 -5.51
C GLN A 348 -23.67 -24.86 -6.54
N ILE A 349 -22.63 -24.06 -6.25
CA ILE A 349 -22.15 -23.04 -7.19
C ILE A 349 -21.61 -23.69 -8.47
N LYS A 350 -20.89 -24.82 -8.38
CA LYS A 350 -20.43 -25.58 -9.55
C LYS A 350 -21.60 -26.05 -10.42
N ALA A 351 -22.65 -26.57 -9.81
CA ALA A 351 -23.85 -27.00 -10.55
C ALA A 351 -24.50 -25.80 -11.26
N GLN A 352 -24.61 -24.63 -10.60
CA GLN A 352 -25.15 -23.40 -11.21
C GLN A 352 -24.30 -22.93 -12.39
N ILE A 353 -22.98 -23.10 -12.36
CA ILE A 353 -22.06 -22.76 -13.47
C ILE A 353 -22.36 -23.62 -14.70
N GLU A 354 -22.68 -24.91 -14.50
CA GLU A 354 -23.00 -25.83 -15.57
C GLU A 354 -24.40 -25.59 -16.15
N GLU A 355 -25.36 -25.21 -15.32
CA GLU A 355 -26.74 -24.98 -15.72
C GLU A 355 -26.98 -23.62 -16.42
N THR A 356 -26.17 -22.60 -16.11
CA THR A 356 -26.40 -21.27 -16.68
C THR A 356 -26.05 -21.19 -18.16
N SER A 357 -26.98 -20.60 -18.94
CA SER A 357 -26.78 -20.27 -20.37
C SER A 357 -26.17 -18.89 -20.60
N SER A 358 -26.08 -18.04 -19.56
CA SER A 358 -25.54 -16.68 -19.62
C SER A 358 -24.04 -16.70 -19.35
N ASP A 359 -23.22 -16.26 -20.30
CA ASP A 359 -21.77 -16.16 -20.12
C ASP A 359 -21.39 -15.19 -19.00
N TYR A 360 -22.15 -14.10 -18.86
CA TYR A 360 -21.95 -13.14 -17.78
C TYR A 360 -22.26 -13.74 -16.39
N ASP A 361 -23.37 -14.49 -16.25
CA ASP A 361 -23.67 -15.14 -14.97
C ASP A 361 -22.68 -16.25 -14.65
N ARG A 362 -22.24 -16.98 -15.68
CA ARG A 362 -21.17 -17.99 -15.55
C ARG A 362 -19.88 -17.36 -14.99
N GLU A 363 -19.44 -16.25 -15.55
CA GLU A 363 -18.26 -15.51 -15.06
C GLU A 363 -18.42 -15.11 -13.59
N LYS A 364 -19.58 -14.55 -13.21
CA LYS A 364 -19.85 -14.13 -11.83
C LYS A 364 -19.99 -15.30 -10.83
N LEU A 365 -20.48 -16.43 -11.27
CA LEU A 365 -20.51 -17.66 -10.47
C LEU A 365 -19.08 -18.21 -10.30
N GLN A 366 -18.25 -18.17 -11.33
CA GLN A 366 -16.84 -18.55 -11.24
C GLN A 366 -16.04 -17.66 -10.28
N GLU A 367 -16.26 -16.33 -10.30
CA GLU A 367 -15.68 -15.42 -9.32
C GLU A 367 -16.09 -15.79 -7.87
N ARG A 368 -17.37 -16.08 -7.63
CA ARG A 368 -17.86 -16.52 -6.32
C ARG A 368 -17.23 -17.84 -5.89
N LEU A 369 -17.17 -18.80 -6.81
CA LEU A 369 -16.54 -20.09 -6.56
C LEU A 369 -15.07 -19.94 -6.16
N ALA A 370 -14.32 -19.14 -6.89
CA ALA A 370 -12.90 -18.88 -6.61
C ALA A 370 -12.70 -18.26 -5.21
N LYS A 371 -13.57 -17.29 -4.84
CA LYS A 371 -13.52 -16.64 -3.52
C LYS A 371 -13.84 -17.59 -2.36
N LEU A 372 -14.78 -18.52 -2.54
CA LEU A 372 -15.20 -19.43 -1.47
C LEU A 372 -14.31 -20.69 -1.39
N ALA A 373 -13.94 -21.26 -2.53
CA ALA A 373 -13.21 -22.52 -2.60
C ALA A 373 -11.69 -22.36 -2.42
N GLY A 374 -11.15 -21.18 -2.68
CA GLY A 374 -9.70 -20.91 -2.61
C GLY A 374 -9.15 -20.83 -1.18
N GLY A 375 -9.96 -20.48 -0.22
CA GLY A 375 -9.52 -20.21 1.14
C GLY A 375 -8.60 -18.98 1.22
N VAL A 376 -7.91 -18.85 2.34
CA VAL A 376 -6.89 -17.81 2.58
C VAL A 376 -5.58 -18.50 2.99
N ALA A 377 -4.50 -18.21 2.26
CA ALA A 377 -3.18 -18.61 2.70
C ALA A 377 -2.67 -17.60 3.74
N VAL A 378 -2.22 -18.09 4.89
CA VAL A 378 -1.69 -17.28 5.99
C VAL A 378 -0.22 -17.62 6.13
N ILE A 379 0.64 -16.62 5.86
CA ILE A 379 2.08 -16.71 6.16
C ILE A 379 2.28 -16.14 7.55
N ARG A 380 2.55 -17.01 8.54
CA ARG A 380 2.87 -16.61 9.91
C ARG A 380 4.36 -16.43 10.06
N VAL A 381 4.77 -15.19 10.25
CA VAL A 381 6.17 -14.78 10.26
C VAL A 381 6.75 -14.94 11.66
N GLY A 382 7.73 -15.85 11.81
CA GLY A 382 8.49 -16.05 13.03
C GLY A 382 9.75 -15.20 13.12
N GLY A 383 10.28 -15.06 14.34
CA GLY A 383 11.54 -14.39 14.61
C GLY A 383 11.90 -14.45 16.09
N ALA A 384 13.16 -14.12 16.41
CA ALA A 384 13.67 -14.15 17.78
C ALA A 384 13.23 -12.93 18.62
N THR A 385 12.91 -11.82 17.96
CA THR A 385 12.49 -10.56 18.61
C THR A 385 11.33 -9.93 17.84
N GLU A 386 10.50 -9.12 18.53
CA GLU A 386 9.41 -8.36 17.88
C GLU A 386 9.91 -7.45 16.74
N VAL A 387 11.09 -6.85 16.90
CA VAL A 387 11.67 -5.97 15.87
C VAL A 387 12.00 -6.76 14.62
N GLU A 388 12.57 -7.96 14.76
CA GLU A 388 12.87 -8.85 13.64
C GLU A 388 11.60 -9.35 12.96
N VAL A 389 10.59 -9.76 13.73
CA VAL A 389 9.29 -10.21 13.18
C VAL A 389 8.62 -9.13 12.36
N LYS A 390 8.59 -7.90 12.86
CA LYS A 390 8.00 -6.75 12.14
C LYS A 390 8.76 -6.43 10.85
N GLU A 391 10.09 -6.38 10.89
CA GLU A 391 10.92 -6.15 9.69
C GLU A 391 10.67 -7.25 8.64
N ARG A 392 10.70 -8.50 9.07
CA ARG A 392 10.48 -9.65 8.18
C ARG A 392 9.06 -9.66 7.60
N LYS A 393 8.07 -9.31 8.39
CA LYS A 393 6.68 -9.17 7.94
C LYS A 393 6.52 -8.10 6.87
N ASP A 394 7.05 -6.89 7.11
CA ASP A 394 6.99 -5.79 6.14
C ASP A 394 7.66 -6.22 4.81
N ARG A 395 8.79 -6.90 4.87
CA ARG A 395 9.51 -7.43 3.70
C ARG A 395 8.72 -8.52 2.93
N ILE A 396 8.00 -9.39 3.64
CA ILE A 396 7.13 -10.40 3.03
C ILE A 396 5.90 -9.74 2.40
N ASP A 397 5.30 -8.75 3.06
CA ASP A 397 4.18 -7.96 2.51
C ASP A 397 4.58 -7.29 1.18
N ASP A 398 5.77 -6.66 1.12
CA ASP A 398 6.30 -6.03 -0.11
C ASP A 398 6.54 -7.07 -1.21
N ALA A 399 7.16 -8.19 -0.86
CA ALA A 399 7.43 -9.28 -1.80
C ALA A 399 6.13 -9.90 -2.37
N LEU A 400 5.10 -10.05 -1.55
CA LEU A 400 3.78 -10.51 -1.98
C LEU A 400 3.13 -9.53 -2.95
N ASN A 401 3.18 -8.24 -2.66
CA ASN A 401 2.62 -7.20 -3.52
C ASN A 401 3.37 -7.11 -4.86
N ALA A 402 4.70 -7.16 -4.84
CA ALA A 402 5.52 -7.23 -6.05
C ALA A 402 5.19 -8.46 -6.91
N THR A 403 5.00 -9.61 -6.28
CA THR A 403 4.64 -10.85 -6.96
C THR A 403 3.26 -10.75 -7.63
N ARG A 404 2.26 -10.21 -6.92
CA ARG A 404 0.93 -9.92 -7.50
C ARG A 404 1.02 -8.95 -8.68
N ALA A 405 1.79 -7.88 -8.54
CA ALA A 405 2.00 -6.91 -9.62
C ALA A 405 2.64 -7.57 -10.86
N ALA A 406 3.58 -8.49 -10.64
CA ALA A 406 4.24 -9.24 -11.71
C ALA A 406 3.31 -10.23 -12.42
N VAL A 407 2.42 -10.89 -11.70
CA VAL A 407 1.39 -11.75 -12.29
C VAL A 407 0.42 -10.93 -13.15
N GLN A 408 0.06 -9.72 -12.71
CA GLN A 408 -0.88 -8.84 -13.42
C GLN A 408 -0.32 -8.29 -14.74
N GLU A 409 0.90 -7.77 -14.75
CA GLU A 409 1.46 -7.02 -15.89
C GLU A 409 2.77 -7.61 -16.44
N GLY A 410 3.28 -8.69 -15.87
CA GLY A 410 4.54 -9.28 -16.27
C GLY A 410 5.75 -8.62 -15.62
N ILE A 411 6.93 -9.05 -16.06
CA ILE A 411 8.24 -8.65 -15.56
C ILE A 411 9.12 -8.06 -16.65
N VAL A 412 10.08 -7.25 -16.24
CA VAL A 412 11.17 -6.70 -17.06
C VAL A 412 12.51 -6.93 -16.36
N PRO A 413 13.67 -6.75 -17.03
CA PRO A 413 14.98 -6.80 -16.40
C PRO A 413 15.05 -5.83 -15.22
N GLY A 414 15.41 -6.36 -14.04
CA GLY A 414 15.42 -5.63 -12.78
C GLY A 414 16.67 -4.77 -12.54
N GLY A 415 16.80 -4.28 -11.31
CA GLY A 415 17.94 -3.49 -10.89
C GLY A 415 18.08 -2.14 -11.61
N GLY A 416 16.96 -1.57 -12.08
CA GLY A 416 16.93 -0.32 -12.86
C GLY A 416 17.31 -0.48 -14.32
N THR A 417 17.67 -1.70 -14.77
CA THR A 417 18.13 -1.98 -16.14
C THR A 417 17.07 -1.62 -17.18
N ALA A 418 15.80 -1.99 -16.97
CA ALA A 418 14.73 -1.70 -17.91
C ALA A 418 14.57 -0.21 -18.16
N LEU A 419 14.59 0.63 -17.11
CA LEU A 419 14.48 2.08 -17.22
C LEU A 419 15.70 2.69 -17.91
N LEU A 420 16.91 2.23 -17.57
CA LEU A 420 18.14 2.66 -18.23
C LEU A 420 18.09 2.36 -19.73
N ARG A 421 17.63 1.17 -20.13
CA ARG A 421 17.48 0.78 -21.53
C ARG A 421 16.42 1.60 -22.25
N SER A 422 15.28 1.86 -21.60
CA SER A 422 14.22 2.71 -22.17
C SER A 422 14.71 4.15 -22.40
N SER A 423 15.64 4.66 -21.57
CA SER A 423 16.21 6.01 -21.76
C SER A 423 16.86 6.23 -23.12
N THR A 424 17.44 5.17 -23.71
CA THR A 424 18.08 5.23 -25.03
C THR A 424 17.09 5.08 -26.19
N LYS A 425 15.87 4.64 -25.92
CA LYS A 425 14.83 4.37 -26.93
C LYS A 425 13.78 5.46 -27.05
N ILE A 426 13.86 6.51 -26.22
CA ILE A 426 12.96 7.66 -26.32
C ILE A 426 13.21 8.35 -27.66
N ALA A 427 12.25 8.24 -28.59
CA ALA A 427 12.32 8.80 -29.94
C ALA A 427 11.41 10.01 -30.14
N VAL A 428 10.48 10.26 -29.20
CA VAL A 428 9.59 11.42 -29.23
C VAL A 428 10.40 12.72 -29.25
N LYS A 429 9.91 13.70 -29.99
CA LYS A 429 10.52 15.03 -30.09
C LYS A 429 9.63 16.09 -29.47
N GLY A 430 10.23 17.05 -28.81
CA GLY A 430 9.56 18.25 -28.34
C GLY A 430 9.11 19.16 -29.49
N ALA A 431 8.04 19.89 -29.28
CA ALA A 431 7.58 20.91 -30.22
C ALA A 431 8.48 22.18 -30.21
N ASN A 432 9.29 22.35 -29.17
CA ASN A 432 10.27 23.42 -29.00
C ASN A 432 11.45 22.95 -28.14
N ASP A 433 12.48 23.79 -28.01
CA ASP A 433 13.70 23.46 -27.25
C ASP A 433 13.45 23.18 -25.76
N ASP A 434 12.50 23.86 -25.14
CA ASP A 434 12.16 23.65 -23.74
C ASP A 434 11.46 22.30 -23.50
N GLN A 435 10.60 21.86 -24.45
CA GLN A 435 10.03 20.51 -24.41
C GLN A 435 11.09 19.44 -24.65
N GLU A 436 12.03 19.68 -25.58
CA GLU A 436 13.15 18.76 -25.82
C GLU A 436 14.05 18.66 -24.56
N ALA A 437 14.26 19.78 -23.86
CA ALA A 437 14.94 19.79 -22.56
C ALA A 437 14.17 18.95 -21.51
N GLY A 438 12.83 19.03 -21.48
CA GLY A 438 11.98 18.20 -20.64
C GLY A 438 12.15 16.70 -20.91
N ILE A 439 12.21 16.31 -22.19
CA ILE A 439 12.51 14.92 -22.59
C ILE A 439 13.90 14.50 -22.11
N ASN A 440 14.90 15.36 -22.23
CA ASN A 440 16.26 15.08 -21.78
C ASN A 440 16.39 14.97 -20.25
N ILE A 441 15.58 15.69 -19.49
CA ILE A 441 15.45 15.54 -18.03
C ILE A 441 15.09 14.08 -17.70
N VAL A 442 14.06 13.53 -18.36
CA VAL A 442 13.65 12.13 -18.14
C VAL A 442 14.76 11.17 -18.54
N ARG A 443 15.39 11.34 -19.71
CA ARG A 443 16.53 10.48 -20.14
C ARG A 443 17.63 10.38 -19.09
N ARG A 444 17.95 11.49 -18.42
CA ARG A 444 18.94 11.53 -17.34
C ARG A 444 18.42 10.91 -16.05
N ALA A 445 17.18 11.21 -15.68
CA ALA A 445 16.57 10.69 -14.46
C ALA A 445 16.45 9.15 -14.47
N LEU A 446 16.20 8.53 -15.63
CA LEU A 446 16.10 7.08 -15.76
C LEU A 446 17.42 6.32 -15.46
N GLN A 447 18.56 7.01 -15.42
CA GLN A 447 19.84 6.43 -14.99
C GLN A 447 19.98 6.38 -13.46
N ALA A 448 19.16 7.16 -12.73
CA ALA A 448 19.37 7.38 -11.29
C ALA A 448 19.27 6.10 -10.46
N LEU A 449 18.41 5.15 -10.86
CA LEU A 449 18.26 3.88 -10.13
C LEU A 449 19.51 3.02 -10.21
N VAL A 450 20.02 2.77 -11.40
CA VAL A 450 21.25 1.99 -11.57
C VAL A 450 22.41 2.65 -10.85
N ARG A 451 22.51 3.98 -10.93
CA ARG A 451 23.54 4.76 -10.22
C ARG A 451 23.43 4.56 -8.71
N GLN A 452 22.23 4.72 -8.14
CA GLN A 452 22.04 4.59 -6.70
C GLN A 452 22.28 3.16 -6.20
N ILE A 453 21.89 2.14 -6.98
CA ILE A 453 22.15 0.74 -6.64
C ILE A 453 23.66 0.46 -6.64
N ALA A 454 24.40 0.98 -7.63
CA ALA A 454 25.86 0.84 -7.70
C ALA A 454 26.55 1.59 -6.55
N ASP A 455 26.16 2.84 -6.27
CA ASP A 455 26.69 3.64 -5.16
C ASP A 455 26.48 2.94 -3.81
N ASN A 456 25.29 2.37 -3.57
CA ASN A 456 24.98 1.62 -2.35
C ASN A 456 25.81 0.31 -2.25
N ALA A 457 26.22 -0.23 -3.41
CA ALA A 457 27.09 -1.39 -3.48
C ALA A 457 28.59 -1.06 -3.27
N GLY A 458 28.95 0.23 -3.34
CA GLY A 458 30.33 0.70 -3.25
C GLY A 458 31.07 0.70 -4.59
N ASP A 459 30.32 0.61 -5.70
CA ASP A 459 30.88 0.59 -7.05
C ASP A 459 30.72 1.97 -7.72
N GLU A 460 31.63 2.28 -8.67
CA GLU A 460 31.58 3.56 -9.40
C GLU A 460 30.38 3.58 -10.39
N ALA A 461 29.34 4.30 -10.02
CA ALA A 461 28.07 4.32 -10.72
C ALA A 461 28.18 4.72 -12.21
N SER A 462 29.08 5.64 -12.55
CA SER A 462 29.29 6.09 -13.92
C SER A 462 29.87 5.00 -14.81
N ILE A 463 30.77 4.20 -14.25
CA ILE A 463 31.39 3.05 -14.95
C ILE A 463 30.33 1.97 -15.18
N VAL A 464 29.52 1.67 -14.15
CA VAL A 464 28.45 0.66 -14.25
C VAL A 464 27.45 1.03 -15.36
N VAL A 465 26.94 2.27 -15.35
CA VAL A 465 26.02 2.75 -16.40
C VAL A 465 26.67 2.68 -17.78
N GLY A 466 27.94 3.13 -17.93
CA GLY A 466 28.68 3.08 -19.19
C GLY A 466 28.79 1.65 -19.75
N LYS A 467 29.22 0.70 -18.92
CA LYS A 467 29.34 -0.72 -19.32
C LYS A 467 28.02 -1.36 -19.74
N ILE A 468 26.92 -1.02 -19.03
CA ILE A 468 25.61 -1.51 -19.43
C ILE A 468 25.24 -0.96 -20.81
N LEU A 469 25.46 0.32 -21.06
CA LEU A 469 25.07 0.98 -22.32
C LEU A 469 25.97 0.61 -23.52
N GLU A 470 27.21 0.15 -23.30
CA GLU A 470 28.09 -0.33 -24.34
C GLU A 470 27.53 -1.54 -25.10
N LYS A 471 26.79 -2.41 -24.42
CA LYS A 471 26.12 -3.56 -25.03
C LYS A 471 24.70 -3.22 -25.44
N ASN A 472 24.34 -3.52 -26.67
CA ASN A 472 22.99 -3.30 -27.19
C ASN A 472 22.09 -4.55 -26.98
N GLU A 473 22.02 -5.03 -25.74
CA GLU A 473 21.23 -6.18 -25.33
C GLU A 473 20.24 -5.71 -24.26
N ASP A 474 18.94 -5.88 -24.49
CA ASP A 474 17.90 -5.33 -23.62
C ASP A 474 17.93 -5.86 -22.16
N ASN A 475 18.31 -7.13 -21.99
CA ASN A 475 18.39 -7.77 -20.68
C ASN A 475 19.74 -7.61 -19.99
N PHE A 476 20.76 -7.11 -20.69
CA PHE A 476 22.10 -6.99 -20.11
C PHE A 476 22.17 -5.87 -19.08
N GLY A 477 22.51 -6.21 -17.84
CA GLY A 477 22.56 -5.31 -16.70
C GLY A 477 23.69 -5.65 -15.73
N TYR A 478 23.57 -5.15 -14.50
CA TYR A 478 24.55 -5.27 -13.43
C TYR A 478 23.94 -5.85 -12.17
N ASN A 479 24.48 -7.00 -11.72
CA ASN A 479 24.14 -7.60 -10.42
C ASN A 479 25.00 -6.97 -9.33
N ALA A 480 24.43 -6.03 -8.59
CA ALA A 480 25.13 -5.31 -7.52
C ALA A 480 25.47 -6.19 -6.31
N GLN A 481 24.87 -7.38 -6.17
CA GLN A 481 25.19 -8.30 -5.08
C GLN A 481 26.53 -9.00 -5.30
N THR A 482 26.78 -9.46 -6.54
CA THR A 482 27.99 -10.21 -6.93
C THR A 482 29.00 -9.37 -7.71
N SER A 483 28.65 -8.13 -8.10
CA SER A 483 29.44 -7.24 -8.96
C SER A 483 29.68 -7.80 -10.37
N GLU A 484 28.74 -8.60 -10.88
CA GLU A 484 28.80 -9.24 -12.19
C GLU A 484 27.87 -8.59 -13.21
N TYR A 485 28.24 -8.65 -14.47
CA TYR A 485 27.43 -8.18 -15.60
C TYR A 485 26.88 -9.37 -16.38
N GLY A 486 25.58 -9.32 -16.76
CA GLY A 486 24.98 -10.41 -17.52
C GLY A 486 23.50 -10.17 -17.83
N ASP A 487 22.83 -11.21 -18.34
CA ASP A 487 21.39 -11.20 -18.55
C ASP A 487 20.65 -11.22 -17.21
N MET A 488 19.99 -10.12 -16.90
CA MET A 488 19.29 -9.92 -15.63
C MET A 488 18.14 -10.92 -15.44
N ILE A 489 17.43 -11.26 -16.51
CA ILE A 489 16.33 -12.23 -16.44
C ILE A 489 16.89 -13.63 -16.17
N ALA A 490 17.98 -14.02 -16.85
CA ALA A 490 18.63 -15.31 -16.61
C ALA A 490 19.23 -15.41 -15.19
N MET A 491 19.68 -14.29 -14.62
CA MET A 491 20.16 -14.20 -13.23
C MET A 491 19.02 -14.17 -12.21
N GLY A 492 17.75 -14.16 -12.65
CA GLY A 492 16.58 -14.04 -11.77
C GLY A 492 16.35 -12.62 -11.20
N ILE A 493 17.09 -11.61 -11.71
CA ILE A 493 16.96 -10.21 -11.26
C ILE A 493 15.92 -9.52 -12.13
N VAL A 494 14.70 -9.47 -11.63
CA VAL A 494 13.52 -9.01 -12.37
C VAL A 494 12.71 -8.00 -11.55
N ASP A 495 12.07 -7.06 -12.22
CA ASP A 495 11.16 -6.09 -11.61
C ASP A 495 9.77 -6.21 -12.25
N PRO A 496 8.67 -6.11 -11.46
CA PRO A 496 7.32 -6.08 -12.01
C PRO A 496 7.07 -4.82 -12.84
N VAL A 497 6.51 -4.96 -14.05
CA VAL A 497 6.21 -3.82 -14.93
C VAL A 497 5.31 -2.81 -14.24
N LYS A 498 4.27 -3.27 -13.54
CA LYS A 498 3.34 -2.42 -12.80
C LYS A 498 4.05 -1.54 -11.77
N VAL A 499 5.02 -2.10 -11.02
CA VAL A 499 5.81 -1.38 -10.03
C VAL A 499 6.66 -0.30 -10.69
N VAL A 500 7.43 -0.67 -11.71
CA VAL A 500 8.37 0.24 -12.39
C VAL A 500 7.65 1.41 -13.08
N ARG A 501 6.57 1.12 -13.85
CA ARG A 501 5.82 2.16 -14.53
C ARG A 501 5.07 3.09 -13.58
N THR A 502 4.47 2.54 -12.51
CA THR A 502 3.75 3.32 -11.51
C THR A 502 4.70 4.25 -10.76
N ALA A 503 5.87 3.75 -10.37
CA ALA A 503 6.92 4.54 -9.75
C ALA A 503 7.33 5.73 -10.64
N LEU A 504 7.57 5.49 -11.94
CA LEU A 504 7.93 6.54 -12.89
C LEU A 504 6.80 7.56 -13.10
N GLN A 505 5.57 7.10 -13.27
CA GLN A 505 4.40 7.96 -13.50
C GLN A 505 4.13 8.88 -12.29
N ASN A 506 4.14 8.33 -11.08
CA ASN A 506 3.93 9.11 -9.85
C ASN A 506 5.08 10.09 -9.60
N ALA A 507 6.33 9.63 -9.80
CA ALA A 507 7.51 10.49 -9.68
C ALA A 507 7.44 11.68 -10.64
N ALA A 508 7.15 11.43 -11.91
CA ALA A 508 7.07 12.49 -12.93
C ALA A 508 5.90 13.44 -12.69
N SER A 509 4.74 12.94 -12.26
CA SER A 509 3.56 13.75 -11.96
C SER A 509 3.87 14.79 -10.89
N VAL A 510 4.40 14.36 -9.74
CA VAL A 510 4.70 15.26 -8.63
C VAL A 510 5.92 16.14 -8.94
N ALA A 511 6.98 15.58 -9.52
CA ALA A 511 8.16 16.34 -9.92
C ALA A 511 7.82 17.48 -10.89
N SER A 512 6.92 17.24 -11.84
CA SER A 512 6.45 18.27 -12.78
C SER A 512 5.72 19.40 -12.07
N LEU A 513 4.92 19.11 -11.03
CA LEU A 513 4.28 20.14 -10.21
C LEU A 513 5.32 20.97 -9.44
N LEU A 514 6.33 20.31 -8.87
CA LEU A 514 7.41 21.00 -8.16
C LEU A 514 8.25 21.90 -9.11
N ILE A 515 8.51 21.45 -10.33
CA ILE A 515 9.25 22.22 -11.34
C ILE A 515 8.47 23.46 -11.79
N THR A 516 7.13 23.35 -11.87
CA THR A 516 6.25 24.46 -12.28
C THR A 516 5.83 25.38 -11.12
N THR A 517 6.24 25.11 -9.89
CA THR A 517 5.91 25.92 -8.72
C THR A 517 6.78 27.19 -8.66
N GLU A 518 6.14 28.35 -8.52
CA GLU A 518 6.79 29.66 -8.41
C GLU A 518 6.62 30.29 -7.03
N ALA A 519 5.55 29.97 -6.30
CA ALA A 519 5.26 30.51 -4.99
C ALA A 519 4.90 29.44 -3.97
N MET A 520 5.33 29.63 -2.72
CA MET A 520 5.00 28.77 -1.59
C MET A 520 4.41 29.62 -0.46
N ILE A 521 3.34 29.13 0.17
CA ILE A 521 2.59 29.84 1.20
C ILE A 521 2.52 28.97 2.45
N ALA A 522 3.09 29.44 3.57
CA ALA A 522 3.06 28.74 4.86
C ALA A 522 2.47 29.62 5.97
N GLU A 523 1.90 29.01 6.99
CA GLU A 523 1.49 29.73 8.19
C GLU A 523 2.71 30.18 9.00
N LEU A 524 2.70 31.43 9.45
CA LEU A 524 3.71 31.90 10.40
C LEU A 524 3.58 31.13 11.72
N PRO A 525 4.72 30.82 12.40
CA PRO A 525 4.68 30.27 13.74
C PRO A 525 3.86 31.21 14.65
N LYS A 526 2.98 30.64 15.46
CA LYS A 526 2.35 31.41 16.53
C LYS A 526 3.46 31.89 17.44
N LYS A 527 3.58 33.22 17.61
CA LYS A 527 4.42 33.78 18.68
C LYS A 527 3.84 33.28 19.99
N ASP A 528 4.58 32.49 20.75
CA ASP A 528 4.22 32.18 22.11
C ASP A 528 3.92 33.48 22.83
N ALA A 529 2.72 33.60 23.39
CA ALA A 529 2.40 34.73 24.24
C ALA A 529 3.41 34.69 25.40
N PRO A 530 4.07 35.82 25.74
CA PRO A 530 5.00 35.82 26.85
C PRO A 530 4.26 35.29 28.09
N ALA A 531 4.88 34.31 28.75
CA ALA A 531 4.35 33.77 30.01
C ALA A 531 4.10 34.97 30.93
N MET A 532 2.86 35.18 31.35
CA MET A 532 2.56 36.21 32.35
C MET A 532 3.43 35.95 33.57
N PRO A 533 4.22 36.93 34.06
CA PRO A 533 4.95 36.78 35.31
C PRO A 533 3.89 36.49 36.40
N GLY A 534 4.06 35.34 37.06
CA GLY A 534 3.16 34.94 38.13
C GLY A 534 2.97 36.06 39.14
N GLY A 535 1.74 36.47 39.29
CA GLY A 535 1.38 37.50 40.26
C GLY A 535 1.83 37.06 41.67
N MET A 536 2.71 37.82 42.25
CA MET A 536 3.14 37.75 43.63
C MET A 536 1.90 37.88 44.50
N GLY A 537 1.46 36.77 45.06
CA GLY A 537 0.37 36.77 46.05
C GLY A 537 0.74 37.60 47.25
N GLY A 538 0.03 38.66 47.44
CA GLY A 538 0.12 39.55 48.61
C GLY A 538 -0.20 38.77 49.88
N MET A 539 0.74 38.79 50.82
CA MET A 539 0.57 38.61 52.24
C MET A 539 -0.29 39.74 52.81
N GLY A 540 -1.21 39.41 53.63
CA GLY A 540 -1.95 40.33 54.53
C GLY A 540 -3.28 39.73 54.91
N GLY A 541 -3.60 39.49 56.10
CA GLY A 541 -3.37 40.05 57.39
C GLY A 541 -4.22 39.31 58.39
N MET A 542 -3.67 39.07 59.53
CA MET A 542 -4.36 38.77 60.79
C MET A 542 -5.46 39.79 61.04
N ASP A 543 -6.61 39.37 61.57
CA ASP A 543 -7.05 39.71 62.92
C ASP A 543 -8.45 39.14 63.23
N MET A 544 -8.49 38.49 64.34
CA MET A 544 -9.44 38.49 65.48
C MET A 544 -10.97 38.63 65.22
N MET A 545 -11.73 37.70 65.55
CA MET A 545 -12.53 37.42 66.76
C MET A 545 -13.36 36.20 66.50
#